data_5174b2fe604daa2bde0251555cf3d1c3
#
_entry.id   5174b2fe604daa2bde0251555cf3d1c3
#
_cell.length_a   1.000
_cell.length_b   1.000
_cell.length_c   1.000
_cell.angle_alpha   90.00
_cell.angle_beta   90.00
_cell.angle_gamma   90.00
#
_symmetry.space_group_name_H-M   'P 1'
#
loop_
_entity.id
_entity.type
_entity.pdbx_description
1 polymer ?
#
loop_
_entity_poly.entity_id
_entity_poly.type
_entity_poly.pdbx_seq_one_letter_code
_entity_poly.pdbx_strand_id
1 'polypeptide(L)'
;MTFSEEILNGVMDAAAAHKNGKGADLVGINMEGPFISPHKVGAQNPDYVRNPSAEEFRRLQEAAGGLFKLVDIAPEEPGAEEFIREMANEVRISLAHTCTDYDTAARAFELGARQLTHLYNAMDPMHHRKPGPIPAAVEHGEVTAEIIADGVHIHPAMVRLAFQLFGDDRMILISDTLRAAGLEDGTYDLGGQDVTVRGPVATIDNGALAGSVSDLMRCLTVAVRDMGIPLASAVKAASANPARALGLDAERGAIEPGKVADAVLLDKETLDVRAVVLRGELLA
;
A
#
# COMPACT_ATOMS: atom_id res chain seq x y z
N MET A 1 2.79 2.11 -10.16
CA MET A 1 4.24 1.91 -10.40
C MET A 1 4.78 2.98 -11.35
N THR A 2 6.08 3.20 -11.32
CA THR A 2 6.81 4.17 -12.14
C THR A 2 7.05 3.61 -13.54
N PHE A 3 6.23 4.03 -14.50
CA PHE A 3 6.24 3.56 -15.88
C PHE A 3 6.30 4.71 -16.88
N SER A 4 6.56 4.38 -18.15
CA SER A 4 6.35 5.30 -19.26
C SER A 4 4.87 5.69 -19.35
N GLU A 5 4.62 6.85 -19.94
CA GLU A 5 3.25 7.34 -20.14
C GLU A 5 2.40 6.37 -20.98
N GLU A 6 2.99 5.71 -21.98
CA GLU A 6 2.32 4.72 -22.82
C GLU A 6 1.82 3.51 -22.00
N ILE A 7 2.67 2.98 -21.12
CA ILE A 7 2.29 1.85 -20.25
C ILE A 7 1.22 2.29 -19.25
N LEU A 8 1.36 3.47 -18.64
CA LEU A 8 0.36 4.02 -17.72
C LEU A 8 -1.01 4.16 -18.40
N ASN A 9 -1.08 4.69 -19.62
CA ASN A 9 -2.33 4.80 -20.36
C ASN A 9 -2.97 3.42 -20.59
N GLY A 10 -2.20 2.39 -20.95
CA GLY A 10 -2.70 1.03 -21.10
C GLY A 10 -3.23 0.43 -19.79
N VAL A 11 -2.59 0.73 -18.66
CA VAL A 11 -3.09 0.31 -17.32
C VAL A 11 -4.41 1.01 -16.99
N MET A 12 -4.55 2.31 -17.29
CA MET A 12 -5.77 3.06 -17.05
C MET A 12 -6.93 2.58 -17.92
N ASP A 13 -6.67 2.31 -19.19
CA ASP A 13 -7.67 1.74 -20.10
C ASP A 13 -8.18 0.38 -19.60
N ALA A 14 -7.26 -0.47 -19.14
CA ALA A 14 -7.61 -1.78 -18.59
C ALA A 14 -8.41 -1.65 -17.29
N ALA A 15 -8.04 -0.74 -16.41
CA ALA A 15 -8.75 -0.49 -15.16
C ALA A 15 -10.13 0.11 -15.40
N ALA A 16 -10.26 1.10 -16.29
CA ALA A 16 -11.53 1.72 -16.66
C ALA A 16 -12.49 0.71 -17.35
N ALA A 17 -11.95 -0.22 -18.13
CA ALA A 17 -12.73 -1.28 -18.79
C ALA A 17 -13.11 -2.42 -17.82
N HIS A 18 -12.44 -2.54 -16.66
CA HIS A 18 -12.71 -3.61 -15.69
C HIS A 18 -14.12 -3.51 -15.11
N LYS A 19 -14.80 -4.64 -15.05
CA LYS A 19 -16.11 -4.75 -14.38
C LYS A 19 -15.97 -5.74 -13.25
N ASN A 20 -16.33 -5.30 -12.06
CA ASN A 20 -16.40 -6.16 -10.88
C ASN A 20 -17.34 -7.35 -11.15
N GLY A 21 -16.90 -8.54 -10.78
CA GLY A 21 -17.57 -9.79 -11.12
C GLY A 21 -17.65 -10.76 -9.95
N LYS A 22 -17.16 -11.99 -10.17
CA LYS A 22 -17.21 -13.08 -9.18
C LYS A 22 -16.04 -13.06 -8.17
N GLY A 23 -15.11 -12.14 -8.28
CA GLY A 23 -13.94 -11.99 -7.41
C GLY A 23 -14.02 -10.72 -6.55
N ALA A 24 -12.88 -10.32 -6.04
CA ALA A 24 -12.72 -9.04 -5.34
C ALA A 24 -13.09 -7.86 -6.27
N ASP A 25 -13.68 -6.84 -5.68
CA ASP A 25 -13.98 -5.61 -6.40
C ASP A 25 -12.73 -4.72 -6.53
N LEU A 26 -12.47 -4.21 -7.72
CA LEU A 26 -11.55 -3.10 -7.94
C LEU A 26 -12.24 -1.82 -7.44
N VAL A 27 -11.86 -1.34 -6.26
CA VAL A 27 -12.46 -0.16 -5.64
C VAL A 27 -11.68 1.12 -5.92
N GLY A 28 -10.43 0.99 -6.38
CA GLY A 28 -9.55 2.09 -6.70
C GLY A 28 -8.15 1.64 -7.05
N ILE A 29 -7.32 2.60 -7.40
CA ILE A 29 -5.91 2.43 -7.73
C ILE A 29 -5.08 3.27 -6.78
N ASN A 30 -3.97 2.71 -6.29
CA ASN A 30 -2.87 3.48 -5.71
C ASN A 30 -1.88 3.84 -6.83
N MET A 31 -1.59 5.12 -7.00
CA MET A 31 -0.55 5.60 -7.90
C MET A 31 0.78 5.63 -7.17
N GLU A 32 1.47 4.50 -7.09
CA GLU A 32 2.78 4.36 -6.52
C GLU A 32 3.87 4.73 -7.53
N GLY A 33 4.39 5.93 -7.39
CA GLY A 33 5.18 6.59 -8.43
C GLY A 33 4.30 7.12 -9.59
N PRO A 34 4.86 7.96 -10.46
CA PRO A 34 6.28 8.29 -10.64
C PRO A 34 6.83 9.40 -9.71
N PHE A 35 6.06 9.92 -8.78
CA PHE A 35 6.38 11.07 -7.94
C PHE A 35 7.22 10.70 -6.69
N ILE A 36 8.16 9.78 -6.88
CA ILE A 36 9.01 9.20 -5.83
C ILE A 36 10.43 9.76 -5.89
N SER A 37 11.22 9.52 -4.84
CA SER A 37 12.63 9.96 -4.83
C SER A 37 13.50 9.08 -5.73
N PRO A 38 14.33 9.67 -6.58
CA PRO A 38 15.30 8.93 -7.40
C PRO A 38 16.35 8.18 -6.56
N HIS A 39 16.47 8.52 -5.27
CA HIS A 39 17.37 7.86 -4.33
C HIS A 39 16.73 6.68 -3.59
N LYS A 40 15.43 6.47 -3.71
CA LYS A 40 14.65 5.42 -3.03
C LYS A 40 13.73 4.66 -3.98
N VAL A 41 14.13 4.50 -5.21
CA VAL A 41 13.32 3.83 -6.25
C VAL A 41 12.94 2.38 -5.91
N GLY A 42 13.70 1.70 -5.04
CA GLY A 42 13.45 0.28 -4.76
C GLY A 42 13.55 -0.55 -6.03
N ALA A 43 12.49 -1.29 -6.35
CA ALA A 43 12.36 -2.06 -7.58
C ALA A 43 11.64 -1.30 -8.71
N GLN A 44 11.40 0.00 -8.56
CA GLN A 44 10.79 0.79 -9.62
C GLN A 44 11.83 1.26 -10.64
N ASN A 45 11.39 1.55 -11.87
CA ASN A 45 12.30 1.98 -12.93
C ASN A 45 12.69 3.46 -12.74
N PRO A 46 13.98 3.77 -12.50
CA PRO A 46 14.44 5.14 -12.26
C PRO A 46 14.27 6.07 -13.46
N ASP A 47 14.22 5.54 -14.69
CA ASP A 47 14.15 6.35 -15.90
C ASP A 47 12.83 7.12 -16.03
N TYR A 48 11.80 6.69 -15.30
CA TYR A 48 10.46 7.29 -15.35
C TYR A 48 10.09 8.07 -14.09
N VAL A 49 11.02 8.19 -13.13
CA VAL A 49 10.83 9.04 -11.95
C VAL A 49 10.76 10.50 -12.36
N ARG A 50 9.81 11.22 -11.80
CA ARG A 50 9.63 12.66 -12.04
C ARG A 50 8.98 13.37 -10.88
N ASN A 51 9.12 14.69 -10.87
CA ASN A 51 8.60 15.52 -9.80
C ASN A 51 7.07 15.50 -9.73
N PRO A 52 6.47 15.62 -8.53
CA PRO A 52 5.03 15.73 -8.37
C PRO A 52 4.42 16.88 -9.20
N SER A 53 3.34 16.57 -9.91
CA SER A 53 2.61 17.52 -10.74
C SER A 53 1.11 17.30 -10.63
N ALA A 54 0.38 18.28 -10.12
CA ALA A 54 -1.07 18.23 -10.02
C ALA A 54 -1.75 18.16 -11.41
N GLU A 55 -1.19 18.83 -12.40
CA GLU A 55 -1.67 18.78 -13.79
C GLU A 55 -1.56 17.37 -14.36
N GLU A 56 -0.39 16.72 -14.21
CA GLU A 56 -0.18 15.35 -14.65
C GLU A 56 -1.11 14.38 -13.92
N PHE A 57 -1.21 14.50 -12.60
CA PHE A 57 -2.10 13.65 -11.81
C PHE A 57 -3.56 13.77 -12.28
N ARG A 58 -4.09 14.99 -12.47
CA ARG A 58 -5.48 15.18 -12.91
C ARG A 58 -5.72 14.59 -14.30
N ARG A 59 -4.77 14.71 -15.22
CA ARG A 59 -4.84 14.06 -16.53
C ARG A 59 -4.91 12.53 -16.42
N LEU A 60 -4.06 11.96 -15.59
CA LEU A 60 -4.08 10.50 -15.33
C LEU A 60 -5.36 10.06 -14.61
N GLN A 61 -5.85 10.86 -13.66
CA GLN A 61 -7.10 10.60 -12.95
C GLN A 61 -8.32 10.60 -13.89
N GLU A 62 -8.36 11.52 -14.83
CA GLU A 62 -9.39 11.58 -15.87
C GLU A 62 -9.33 10.33 -16.76
N ALA A 63 -8.14 9.96 -17.26
CA ALA A 63 -7.93 8.76 -18.05
C ALA A 63 -8.32 7.48 -17.31
N ALA A 64 -8.08 7.42 -15.99
CA ALA A 64 -8.46 6.31 -15.12
C ALA A 64 -9.96 6.32 -14.73
N GLY A 65 -10.77 7.24 -15.24
CA GLY A 65 -12.19 7.35 -14.87
C GLY A 65 -12.44 7.65 -13.38
N GLY A 66 -11.52 8.35 -12.70
CA GLY A 66 -11.63 8.70 -11.29
C GLY A 66 -11.23 7.58 -10.32
N LEU A 67 -10.53 6.54 -10.78
CA LEU A 67 -10.18 5.37 -9.98
C LEU A 67 -9.00 5.58 -9.03
N PHE A 68 -8.15 6.61 -9.20
CA PHE A 68 -7.10 6.87 -8.23
C PHE A 68 -7.71 7.33 -6.91
N LYS A 69 -7.48 6.54 -5.85
CA LYS A 69 -7.90 6.81 -4.48
C LYS A 69 -6.74 7.20 -3.58
N LEU A 70 -5.54 6.82 -3.98
CA LEU A 70 -4.31 7.04 -3.25
C LEU A 70 -3.21 7.45 -4.25
N VAL A 71 -2.33 8.35 -3.84
CA VAL A 71 -1.11 8.71 -4.59
C VAL A 71 0.07 8.77 -3.63
N ASP A 72 1.14 8.14 -4.05
CA ASP A 72 2.39 8.06 -3.30
C ASP A 72 3.36 9.13 -3.80
N ILE A 73 3.95 9.88 -2.86
CA ILE A 73 4.92 10.92 -3.18
C ILE A 73 6.12 10.91 -2.22
N ALA A 74 7.27 11.37 -2.71
CA ALA A 74 8.40 11.76 -1.89
C ALA A 74 8.29 13.27 -1.59
N PRO A 75 8.06 13.68 -0.33
CA PRO A 75 7.75 15.07 0.00
C PRO A 75 8.95 16.00 -0.11
N GLU A 76 10.17 15.46 -0.19
CA GLU A 76 11.41 16.22 -0.41
C GLU A 76 11.62 16.61 -1.87
N GLU A 77 10.90 16.04 -2.81
CA GLU A 77 11.08 16.31 -4.24
C GLU A 77 10.49 17.67 -4.64
N PRO A 78 11.11 18.36 -5.60
CA PRO A 78 10.62 19.67 -6.05
C PRO A 78 9.16 19.63 -6.51
N GLY A 79 8.34 20.55 -6.00
CA GLY A 79 6.91 20.63 -6.32
C GLY A 79 5.99 19.79 -5.41
N ALA A 80 6.56 18.97 -4.52
CA ALA A 80 5.75 18.09 -3.66
C ALA A 80 4.87 18.88 -2.68
N GLU A 81 5.39 19.95 -2.06
CA GLU A 81 4.60 20.77 -1.15
C GLU A 81 3.41 21.44 -1.85
N GLU A 82 3.60 21.93 -3.07
CA GLU A 82 2.55 22.53 -3.88
C GLU A 82 1.50 21.47 -4.29
N PHE A 83 1.97 20.30 -4.73
CA PHE A 83 1.11 19.18 -5.05
C PHE A 83 0.22 18.79 -3.85
N ILE A 84 0.79 18.65 -2.64
CA ILE A 84 0.02 18.29 -1.44
C ILE A 84 -1.05 19.36 -1.16
N ARG A 85 -0.71 20.66 -1.21
CA ARG A 85 -1.67 21.75 -0.98
C ARG A 85 -2.84 21.71 -1.93
N GLU A 86 -2.58 21.43 -3.21
CA GLU A 86 -3.62 21.39 -4.23
C GLU A 86 -4.48 20.13 -4.15
N MET A 87 -3.84 18.98 -3.91
CA MET A 87 -4.47 17.68 -4.12
C MET A 87 -5.02 17.01 -2.86
N ALA A 88 -4.68 17.49 -1.66
CA ALA A 88 -5.06 16.84 -0.39
C ALA A 88 -6.59 16.66 -0.18
N ASN A 89 -7.41 17.49 -0.84
CA ASN A 89 -8.87 17.37 -0.79
C ASN A 89 -9.45 16.55 -1.97
N GLU A 90 -8.64 16.21 -2.97
CA GLU A 90 -9.08 15.48 -4.18
C GLU A 90 -8.70 13.99 -4.10
N VAL A 91 -7.56 13.68 -3.49
CA VAL A 91 -7.04 12.32 -3.38
C VAL A 91 -6.30 12.13 -2.06
N ARG A 92 -6.30 10.91 -1.53
CA ARG A 92 -5.48 10.58 -0.36
C ARG A 92 -4.01 10.58 -0.78
N ILE A 93 -3.16 11.30 -0.02
CA ILE A 93 -1.73 11.40 -0.28
C ILE A 93 -0.97 10.58 0.76
N SER A 94 -0.06 9.73 0.30
CA SER A 94 0.83 8.93 1.11
C SER A 94 2.29 9.30 0.85
N LEU A 95 3.11 9.29 1.90
CA LEU A 95 4.55 9.42 1.71
C LEU A 95 5.14 8.04 1.48
N ALA A 96 5.92 7.91 0.41
CA ALA A 96 6.50 6.66 -0.05
C ALA A 96 7.81 6.89 -0.78
N HIS A 97 8.68 5.87 -0.84
CA HIS A 97 9.92 5.91 -1.60
C HIS A 97 10.68 7.24 -1.41
N THR A 98 11.05 7.53 -0.17
CA THR A 98 11.48 8.87 0.27
C THR A 98 12.73 8.84 1.12
N CYS A 99 13.60 9.84 0.93
CA CYS A 99 14.72 10.17 1.83
C CYS A 99 14.38 11.32 2.79
N THR A 100 13.09 11.63 2.95
CA THR A 100 12.65 12.81 3.69
C THR A 100 13.14 12.79 5.14
N ASP A 101 13.47 13.96 5.64
CA ASP A 101 13.73 14.15 7.06
C ASP A 101 12.41 14.32 7.85
N TYR A 102 12.54 14.47 9.16
CA TYR A 102 11.40 14.62 10.06
C TYR A 102 10.61 15.91 9.79
N ASP A 103 11.29 17.06 9.62
CA ASP A 103 10.64 18.36 9.48
C ASP A 103 9.86 18.44 8.16
N THR A 104 10.43 17.95 7.08
CA THR A 104 9.78 17.88 5.76
C THR A 104 8.58 16.94 5.79
N ALA A 105 8.70 15.77 6.43
CA ALA A 105 7.58 14.85 6.59
C ALA A 105 6.47 15.45 7.45
N ALA A 106 6.77 16.05 8.60
CA ALA A 106 5.82 16.73 9.46
C ALA A 106 5.07 17.83 8.69
N ARG A 107 5.82 18.62 7.92
CA ARG A 107 5.22 19.63 7.03
C ARG A 107 4.26 19.03 6.01
N ALA A 108 4.62 17.93 5.39
CA ALA A 108 3.73 17.24 4.45
C ALA A 108 2.42 16.78 5.11
N PHE A 109 2.48 16.26 6.34
CA PHE A 109 1.29 15.88 7.11
C PHE A 109 0.43 17.08 7.51
N GLU A 110 1.03 18.19 7.94
CA GLU A 110 0.32 19.46 8.19
C GLU A 110 -0.45 19.94 6.95
N LEU A 111 0.12 19.77 5.76
CA LEU A 111 -0.48 20.17 4.50
C LEU A 111 -1.58 19.23 4.01
N GLY A 112 -1.67 18.03 4.53
CA GLY A 112 -2.76 17.13 4.22
C GLY A 112 -2.38 15.74 3.73
N ALA A 113 -1.10 15.35 3.71
CA ALA A 113 -0.73 13.95 3.58
C ALA A 113 -1.27 13.16 4.78
N ARG A 114 -1.75 11.91 4.56
CA ARG A 114 -2.49 11.16 5.58
C ARG A 114 -2.04 9.71 5.72
N GLN A 115 -0.96 9.32 5.04
CA GLN A 115 -0.55 7.93 5.02
C GLN A 115 0.97 7.78 4.84
N LEU A 116 1.52 6.64 5.29
CA LEU A 116 2.82 6.10 4.90
C LEU A 116 2.59 4.77 4.18
N THR A 117 3.12 4.62 2.99
CA THR A 117 3.07 3.40 2.19
C THR A 117 4.15 2.42 2.63
N HIS A 118 3.84 1.12 2.69
CA HIS A 118 4.74 -0.02 3.03
C HIS A 118 5.86 0.34 4.02
N LEU A 119 5.44 0.78 5.21
CA LEU A 119 6.28 1.28 6.31
C LEU A 119 7.64 0.57 6.41
N TYR A 120 8.73 1.30 6.58
CA TYR A 120 10.14 0.90 6.59
C TYR A 120 10.75 0.61 5.21
N ASN A 121 9.96 0.19 4.21
CA ASN A 121 10.49 -0.14 2.89
C ASN A 121 10.69 1.12 2.05
N ALA A 122 11.81 1.19 1.34
CA ALA A 122 12.19 2.34 0.50
C ALA A 122 12.08 3.71 1.21
N MET A 123 12.35 3.78 2.52
CA MET A 123 12.45 5.03 3.28
C MET A 123 13.64 4.99 4.24
N ASP A 124 14.05 6.16 4.74
CA ASP A 124 15.13 6.21 5.70
C ASP A 124 14.70 5.62 7.05
N PRO A 125 15.60 4.86 7.72
CA PRO A 125 15.29 4.24 8.99
C PRO A 125 15.18 5.27 10.11
N MET A 126 14.44 4.93 11.17
CA MET A 126 14.41 5.73 12.41
C MET A 126 15.80 5.77 13.03
N HIS A 127 16.35 6.97 13.19
CA HIS A 127 17.63 7.19 13.88
C HIS A 127 17.48 8.31 14.90
N HIS A 128 18.08 8.15 16.08
CA HIS A 128 17.88 9.04 17.22
C HIS A 128 18.29 10.52 17.01
N ARG A 129 19.00 10.85 15.95
CA ARG A 129 19.36 12.22 15.54
C ARG A 129 18.84 12.61 14.16
N LYS A 130 18.32 11.66 13.42
CA LYS A 130 17.70 11.83 12.10
C LYS A 130 16.49 10.92 12.04
N PRO A 131 15.37 11.29 12.68
CA PRO A 131 14.27 10.35 12.90
C PRO A 131 13.52 9.95 11.63
N GLY A 132 13.57 10.77 10.57
CA GLY A 132 12.89 10.50 9.30
C GLY A 132 11.37 10.62 9.40
N PRO A 133 10.63 10.04 8.44
CA PRO A 133 9.18 10.26 8.31
C PRO A 133 8.35 9.52 9.37
N ILE A 134 8.85 8.41 9.92
CA ILE A 134 8.04 7.53 10.78
C ILE A 134 7.64 8.21 12.10
N PRO A 135 8.56 8.81 12.89
CA PRO A 135 8.17 9.55 14.07
C PRO A 135 7.27 10.76 13.78
N ALA A 136 7.50 11.46 12.67
CA ALA A 136 6.60 12.52 12.23
C ALA A 136 5.16 12.02 12.02
N ALA A 137 4.99 10.88 11.36
CA ALA A 137 3.67 10.25 11.17
C ALA A 137 3.04 9.78 12.49
N VAL A 138 3.83 9.28 13.44
CA VAL A 138 3.33 8.87 14.77
C VAL A 138 2.73 10.05 15.51
N GLU A 139 3.37 11.22 15.47
CA GLU A 139 2.91 12.44 16.14
C GLU A 139 1.69 13.08 15.48
N HIS A 140 1.44 12.80 14.19
CA HIS A 140 0.23 13.22 13.48
C HIS A 140 -0.85 12.13 13.58
N GLY A 141 -1.74 12.27 14.55
CA GLY A 141 -2.70 11.23 14.98
C GLY A 141 -3.67 10.73 13.89
N GLU A 142 -3.87 11.49 12.82
CA GLU A 142 -4.70 11.12 11.66
C GLU A 142 -3.97 10.34 10.57
N VAL A 143 -2.65 10.22 10.66
CA VAL A 143 -1.82 9.51 9.67
C VAL A 143 -1.90 8.02 9.90
N THR A 144 -2.22 7.26 8.87
CA THR A 144 -2.19 5.79 8.86
C THR A 144 -0.88 5.29 8.28
N ALA A 145 -0.52 4.04 8.57
CA ALA A 145 0.67 3.40 8.04
C ALA A 145 0.35 2.01 7.47
N GLU A 146 0.74 1.78 6.24
CA GLU A 146 0.67 0.45 5.62
C GLU A 146 1.87 -0.39 6.02
N ILE A 147 1.69 -1.71 6.13
CA ILE A 147 2.76 -2.63 6.48
C ILE A 147 2.60 -3.97 5.76
N ILE A 148 3.73 -4.50 5.24
CA ILE A 148 3.81 -5.82 4.61
C ILE A 148 4.27 -6.83 5.67
N ALA A 149 3.37 -7.68 6.15
CA ALA A 149 3.64 -8.64 7.21
C ALA A 149 3.77 -10.08 6.69
N ASP A 150 4.48 -10.27 5.59
CA ASP A 150 4.63 -11.56 4.90
C ASP A 150 5.73 -12.48 5.49
N GLY A 151 6.53 -11.96 6.43
CA GLY A 151 7.67 -12.66 7.03
C GLY A 151 8.98 -12.54 6.26
N VAL A 152 8.99 -11.78 5.15
CA VAL A 152 10.16 -11.51 4.30
C VAL A 152 10.61 -10.06 4.39
N HIS A 153 9.67 -9.12 4.20
CA HIS A 153 9.97 -7.69 4.13
C HIS A 153 10.41 -7.10 5.46
N ILE A 154 9.79 -7.51 6.56
CA ILE A 154 9.97 -6.85 7.85
C ILE A 154 10.16 -7.88 8.96
N HIS A 155 11.16 -7.64 9.79
CA HIS A 155 11.40 -8.47 10.98
C HIS A 155 10.22 -8.38 11.95
N PRO A 156 9.77 -9.49 12.57
CA PRO A 156 8.60 -9.51 13.47
C PRO A 156 8.62 -8.49 14.60
N ALA A 157 9.79 -8.19 15.16
CA ALA A 157 9.90 -7.16 16.20
C ALA A 157 9.53 -5.75 15.69
N MET A 158 9.84 -5.45 14.43
CA MET A 158 9.53 -4.14 13.81
C MET A 158 8.04 -4.03 13.49
N VAL A 159 7.39 -5.14 13.10
CA VAL A 159 5.93 -5.17 12.92
C VAL A 159 5.22 -4.91 14.26
N ARG A 160 5.64 -5.58 15.35
CA ARG A 160 5.09 -5.29 16.68
C ARG A 160 5.33 -3.85 17.13
N LEU A 161 6.52 -3.31 16.88
CA LEU A 161 6.83 -1.91 17.18
C LEU A 161 5.92 -0.94 16.40
N ALA A 162 5.66 -1.21 15.12
CA ALA A 162 4.74 -0.41 14.32
C ALA A 162 3.33 -0.37 14.92
N PHE A 163 2.77 -1.53 15.31
CA PHE A 163 1.48 -1.58 16.00
C PHE A 163 1.48 -0.86 17.36
N GLN A 164 2.59 -0.87 18.09
CA GLN A 164 2.72 -0.09 19.33
C GLN A 164 2.77 1.43 19.09
N LEU A 165 3.44 1.86 18.02
CA LEU A 165 3.60 3.29 17.68
C LEU A 165 2.31 3.89 17.11
N PHE A 166 1.65 3.18 16.19
CA PHE A 166 0.47 3.68 15.49
C PHE A 166 -0.85 3.27 16.16
N GLY A 167 -0.83 2.22 16.98
CA GLY A 167 -2.04 1.63 17.53
C GLY A 167 -2.89 0.88 16.49
N ASP A 168 -3.90 0.16 16.96
CA ASP A 168 -4.73 -0.71 16.12
C ASP A 168 -5.56 0.03 15.05
N ASP A 169 -5.85 1.33 15.28
CA ASP A 169 -6.73 2.11 14.41
C ASP A 169 -6.03 2.74 13.21
N ARG A 170 -4.70 2.79 13.23
CA ARG A 170 -3.91 3.46 12.20
C ARG A 170 -3.04 2.53 11.37
N MET A 171 -2.94 1.25 11.74
CA MET A 171 -2.22 0.25 10.95
C MET A 171 -3.09 -0.31 9.83
N ILE A 172 -2.51 -0.47 8.64
CA ILE A 172 -3.13 -1.08 7.47
C ILE A 172 -2.23 -2.23 7.00
N LEU A 173 -2.76 -3.45 6.93
CA LEU A 173 -2.06 -4.57 6.29
C LEU A 173 -2.22 -4.48 4.79
N ILE A 174 -1.11 -4.56 4.08
CA ILE A 174 -1.04 -4.72 2.63
C ILE A 174 -0.20 -5.95 2.28
N SER A 175 -0.36 -6.46 1.10
CA SER A 175 0.44 -7.56 0.57
C SER A 175 1.54 -7.08 -0.37
N ASP A 176 1.35 -5.95 -1.02
CA ASP A 176 2.25 -5.46 -2.09
C ASP A 176 2.57 -6.55 -3.11
N THR A 177 1.52 -7.23 -3.56
CA THR A 177 1.61 -8.48 -4.33
C THR A 177 1.98 -8.22 -5.78
N LEU A 178 3.04 -8.88 -6.24
CA LEU A 178 3.41 -8.93 -7.65
C LEU A 178 2.47 -9.83 -8.46
N ARG A 179 2.41 -9.60 -9.77
CA ARG A 179 1.73 -10.50 -10.71
C ARG A 179 2.28 -11.92 -10.74
N ALA A 180 3.47 -12.14 -10.20
CA ALA A 180 4.10 -13.45 -10.05
C ALA A 180 3.56 -14.27 -8.86
N ALA A 181 2.73 -13.68 -7.99
CA ALA A 181 2.19 -14.39 -6.85
C ALA A 181 1.31 -15.57 -7.28
N GLY A 182 1.51 -16.73 -6.65
CA GLY A 182 0.82 -17.97 -7.00
C GLY A 182 1.37 -18.68 -8.26
N LEU A 183 2.41 -18.15 -8.87
CA LEU A 183 3.14 -18.81 -9.96
C LEU A 183 4.36 -19.58 -9.42
N GLU A 184 4.98 -20.40 -10.27
CA GLU A 184 6.17 -21.16 -9.93
C GLU A 184 7.40 -20.25 -9.79
N ASP A 185 8.48 -20.75 -9.15
CA ASP A 185 9.77 -20.09 -9.13
C ASP A 185 10.26 -19.81 -10.57
N GLY A 186 10.75 -18.60 -10.81
CA GLY A 186 11.17 -18.20 -12.16
C GLY A 186 11.46 -16.71 -12.27
N THR A 187 11.67 -16.27 -13.51
CA THR A 187 11.89 -14.85 -13.81
C THR A 187 10.64 -14.25 -14.45
N TYR A 188 10.25 -13.11 -13.95
CA TYR A 188 9.04 -12.36 -14.34
C TYR A 188 9.38 -10.91 -14.63
N ASP A 189 8.59 -10.25 -15.46
CA ASP A 189 8.76 -8.83 -15.74
C ASP A 189 8.04 -7.96 -14.69
N LEU A 190 8.70 -6.90 -14.23
CA LEU A 190 8.14 -5.83 -13.42
C LEU A 190 8.55 -4.48 -14.02
N GLY A 191 7.69 -3.95 -14.91
CA GLY A 191 7.94 -2.64 -15.50
C GLY A 191 9.17 -2.55 -16.39
N GLY A 192 9.51 -3.64 -17.09
CA GLY A 192 10.68 -3.75 -17.94
C GLY A 192 11.95 -4.16 -17.17
N GLN A 193 11.83 -4.51 -15.89
CA GLN A 193 12.91 -5.08 -15.09
C GLN A 193 12.64 -6.56 -14.81
N ASP A 194 13.66 -7.39 -14.88
CA ASP A 194 13.56 -8.79 -14.51
C ASP A 194 13.48 -8.96 -12.99
N VAL A 195 12.47 -9.70 -12.53
CA VAL A 195 12.30 -10.10 -11.14
C VAL A 195 12.45 -11.60 -11.03
N THR A 196 13.40 -12.04 -10.21
CA THR A 196 13.59 -13.46 -9.90
C THR A 196 12.80 -13.84 -8.64
N VAL A 197 11.88 -14.80 -8.79
CA VAL A 197 11.12 -15.40 -7.69
C VAL A 197 11.76 -16.72 -7.28
N ARG A 198 12.04 -16.86 -5.99
CA ARG A 198 12.53 -18.12 -5.36
C ARG A 198 11.81 -18.31 -4.02
N GLY A 199 10.92 -19.27 -3.96
CA GLY A 199 10.08 -19.49 -2.78
C GLY A 199 9.29 -18.21 -2.42
N PRO A 200 9.37 -17.71 -1.18
CA PRO A 200 8.61 -16.52 -0.77
C PRO A 200 9.27 -15.18 -1.13
N VAL A 201 10.42 -15.20 -1.82
CA VAL A 201 11.26 -14.01 -2.06
C VAL A 201 11.27 -13.65 -3.54
N ALA A 202 10.98 -12.38 -3.85
CA ALA A 202 11.13 -11.79 -5.17
C ALA A 202 12.20 -10.68 -5.13
N THR A 203 13.18 -10.72 -6.02
CA THR A 203 14.27 -9.73 -6.09
C THR A 203 14.54 -9.30 -7.51
N ILE A 204 14.97 -8.06 -7.69
CA ILE A 204 15.60 -7.59 -8.94
C ILE A 204 17.12 -7.87 -8.91
N ASP A 205 17.80 -7.67 -10.03
CA ASP A 205 19.21 -8.00 -10.23
C ASP A 205 20.17 -7.37 -9.20
N ASN A 206 19.84 -6.19 -8.68
CA ASN A 206 20.64 -5.52 -7.65
C ASN A 206 20.43 -6.08 -6.23
N GLY A 207 19.56 -7.09 -6.07
CA GLY A 207 19.23 -7.74 -4.80
C GLY A 207 18.13 -7.04 -3.98
N ALA A 208 17.55 -5.94 -4.44
CA ALA A 208 16.42 -5.32 -3.77
C ALA A 208 15.17 -6.21 -3.87
N LEU A 209 14.37 -6.23 -2.79
CA LEU A 209 13.05 -6.86 -2.82
C LEU A 209 12.14 -6.11 -3.82
N ALA A 210 11.33 -6.86 -4.54
CA ALA A 210 10.50 -6.35 -5.62
C ALA A 210 9.03 -6.66 -5.36
N GLY A 211 8.48 -6.09 -4.29
CA GLY A 211 7.16 -6.45 -3.81
C GLY A 211 7.09 -7.88 -3.27
N SER A 212 5.90 -8.40 -3.01
CA SER A 212 5.72 -9.74 -2.45
C SER A 212 5.15 -10.76 -3.45
N VAL A 213 5.33 -12.03 -3.15
CA VAL A 213 4.59 -13.15 -3.77
C VAL A 213 3.52 -13.72 -2.83
N SER A 214 3.20 -12.95 -1.79
CA SER A 214 2.19 -13.28 -0.78
C SER A 214 0.86 -12.60 -1.08
N ASP A 215 -0.23 -13.22 -0.68
CA ASP A 215 -1.54 -12.57 -0.63
C ASP A 215 -1.82 -11.94 0.76
N LEU A 216 -2.91 -11.19 0.88
CA LEU A 216 -3.26 -10.52 2.13
C LEU A 216 -3.61 -11.51 3.25
N MET A 217 -4.19 -12.68 2.94
CA MET A 217 -4.45 -13.71 3.93
C MET A 217 -3.17 -14.31 4.51
N ARG A 218 -2.16 -14.50 3.68
CA ARG A 218 -0.83 -14.89 4.14
C ARG A 218 -0.23 -13.84 5.07
N CYS A 219 -0.28 -12.57 4.70
CA CYS A 219 0.19 -11.46 5.55
C CYS A 219 -0.55 -11.44 6.91
N LEU A 220 -1.88 -11.59 6.92
CA LEU A 220 -2.67 -11.66 8.14
C LEU A 220 -2.26 -12.86 9.01
N THR A 221 -2.14 -14.06 8.41
CA THR A 221 -1.78 -15.28 9.11
C THR A 221 -0.39 -15.18 9.74
N VAL A 222 0.58 -14.67 9.00
CA VAL A 222 1.97 -14.46 9.49
C VAL A 222 1.99 -13.41 10.60
N ALA A 223 1.28 -12.30 10.43
CA ALA A 223 1.17 -11.26 11.46
C ALA A 223 0.67 -11.84 12.80
N VAL A 224 -0.36 -12.68 12.76
CA VAL A 224 -0.94 -13.29 13.98
C VAL A 224 -0.06 -14.38 14.56
N ARG A 225 0.39 -15.35 13.73
CA ARG A 225 1.03 -16.57 14.21
C ARG A 225 2.50 -16.41 14.49
N ASP A 226 3.19 -15.74 13.58
CA ASP A 226 4.65 -15.68 13.59
C ASP A 226 5.15 -14.38 14.22
N MET A 227 4.36 -13.30 14.13
CA MET A 227 4.74 -11.98 14.65
C MET A 227 4.05 -11.63 15.97
N GLY A 228 2.99 -12.35 16.37
CA GLY A 228 2.30 -12.18 17.65
C GLY A 228 1.36 -10.97 17.70
N ILE A 229 0.88 -10.50 16.56
CA ILE A 229 -0.16 -9.46 16.52
C ILE A 229 -1.52 -10.08 16.91
N PRO A 230 -2.30 -9.46 17.82
CA PRO A 230 -3.62 -9.97 18.18
C PRO A 230 -4.52 -10.10 16.93
N LEU A 231 -5.27 -11.19 16.82
CA LEU A 231 -6.13 -11.45 15.67
C LEU A 231 -7.09 -10.28 15.38
N ALA A 232 -7.69 -9.70 16.40
CA ALA A 232 -8.60 -8.57 16.25
C ALA A 232 -7.89 -7.34 15.62
N SER A 233 -6.65 -7.05 16.05
CA SER A 233 -5.83 -5.97 15.50
C SER A 233 -5.46 -6.23 14.04
N ALA A 234 -5.05 -7.47 13.71
CA ALA A 234 -4.70 -7.86 12.35
C ALA A 234 -5.92 -7.80 11.40
N VAL A 235 -7.09 -8.29 11.85
CA VAL A 235 -8.34 -8.20 11.06
C VAL A 235 -8.76 -6.76 10.86
N LYS A 236 -8.65 -5.91 11.87
CA LYS A 236 -8.95 -4.47 11.76
C LYS A 236 -8.03 -3.79 10.75
N ALA A 237 -6.74 -4.10 10.80
CA ALA A 237 -5.74 -3.59 9.85
C ALA A 237 -5.95 -4.09 8.41
N ALA A 238 -6.55 -5.26 8.21
CA ALA A 238 -6.85 -5.83 6.89
C ALA A 238 -8.22 -5.46 6.34
N SER A 239 -9.11 -4.83 7.13
CA SER A 239 -10.50 -4.59 6.72
C SER A 239 -11.01 -3.18 7.06
N ALA A 240 -11.28 -2.89 8.33
CA ALA A 240 -11.91 -1.64 8.76
C ALA A 240 -11.01 -0.41 8.51
N ASN A 241 -9.72 -0.52 8.79
CA ASN A 241 -8.80 0.60 8.64
C ASN A 241 -8.58 0.99 7.16
N PRO A 242 -8.29 0.06 6.22
CA PRO A 242 -8.18 0.41 4.81
C PRO A 242 -9.51 0.91 4.24
N ALA A 243 -10.67 0.36 4.65
CA ALA A 243 -11.96 0.87 4.24
C ALA A 243 -12.15 2.34 4.66
N ARG A 244 -11.80 2.69 5.91
CA ARG A 244 -11.84 4.06 6.41
C ARG A 244 -10.85 4.97 5.68
N ALA A 245 -9.63 4.50 5.45
CA ALA A 245 -8.60 5.27 4.76
C ALA A 245 -9.03 5.67 3.34
N LEU A 246 -9.80 4.81 2.67
CA LEU A 246 -10.30 5.04 1.31
C LEU A 246 -11.71 5.64 1.25
N GLY A 247 -12.35 5.96 2.40
CA GLY A 247 -13.72 6.48 2.46
C GLY A 247 -14.78 5.46 2.07
N LEU A 248 -14.51 4.17 2.25
CA LEU A 248 -15.42 3.05 1.93
C LEU A 248 -16.09 2.47 3.18
N ASP A 249 -15.82 3.00 4.34
CA ASP A 249 -16.27 2.48 5.63
C ASP A 249 -17.78 2.60 5.86
N ALA A 250 -18.48 3.44 5.11
CA ALA A 250 -19.95 3.43 5.08
C ALA A 250 -20.54 2.14 4.47
N GLU A 251 -19.81 1.51 3.55
CA GLU A 251 -20.28 0.35 2.78
C GLU A 251 -19.56 -0.95 3.12
N ARG A 252 -18.32 -0.91 3.57
CA ARG A 252 -17.42 -2.08 3.71
C ARG A 252 -16.60 -2.02 4.99
N GLY A 253 -15.85 -3.08 5.27
CA GLY A 253 -14.85 -3.14 6.34
C GLY A 253 -15.36 -3.62 7.70
N ALA A 254 -16.67 -3.80 7.86
CA ALA A 254 -17.27 -4.35 9.09
C ALA A 254 -18.55 -5.11 8.79
N ILE A 255 -18.94 -6.03 9.69
CA ILE A 255 -20.21 -6.75 9.62
C ILE A 255 -21.25 -5.93 10.39
N GLU A 256 -21.95 -5.05 9.69
CA GLU A 256 -22.95 -4.15 10.24
C GLU A 256 -24.16 -4.05 9.30
N PRO A 257 -25.37 -3.80 9.83
CA PRO A 257 -26.56 -3.59 9.00
C PRO A 257 -26.36 -2.44 7.99
N GLY A 258 -26.69 -2.70 6.73
CA GLY A 258 -26.57 -1.73 5.64
C GLY A 258 -25.26 -1.79 4.86
N LYS A 259 -24.26 -2.52 5.33
CA LYS A 259 -23.00 -2.74 4.59
C LYS A 259 -23.11 -3.93 3.65
N VAL A 260 -22.25 -3.94 2.63
CA VAL A 260 -22.11 -5.07 1.70
C VAL A 260 -21.73 -6.32 2.49
N ALA A 261 -22.44 -7.40 2.26
CA ALA A 261 -22.25 -8.67 2.96
C ALA A 261 -21.08 -9.46 2.34
N ASP A 262 -19.87 -8.91 2.47
CA ASP A 262 -18.61 -9.56 2.12
C ASP A 262 -17.96 -10.07 3.41
N ALA A 263 -17.69 -11.37 3.50
CA ALA A 263 -17.08 -11.98 4.68
C ALA A 263 -16.20 -13.17 4.31
N VAL A 264 -15.14 -13.36 5.06
CA VAL A 264 -14.28 -14.54 5.00
C VAL A 264 -14.42 -15.31 6.30
N LEU A 265 -14.79 -16.57 6.22
CA LEU A 265 -14.86 -17.48 7.35
C LEU A 265 -13.52 -18.21 7.47
N LEU A 266 -12.88 -18.05 8.63
CA LEU A 266 -11.60 -18.67 8.91
C LEU A 266 -11.76 -19.81 9.91
N ASP A 267 -10.93 -20.83 9.75
CA ASP A 267 -10.73 -21.81 10.81
C ASP A 267 -10.15 -21.12 12.03
N LYS A 268 -10.73 -21.39 13.21
CA LYS A 268 -10.33 -20.70 14.44
C LYS A 268 -8.89 -21.00 14.87
N GLU A 269 -8.41 -22.21 14.58
CA GLU A 269 -7.09 -22.66 15.01
C GLU A 269 -6.04 -22.45 13.95
N THR A 270 -6.38 -22.73 12.68
CA THR A 270 -5.41 -22.68 11.57
C THR A 270 -5.42 -21.35 10.81
N LEU A 271 -6.45 -20.53 10.95
CA LEU A 271 -6.74 -19.34 10.16
C LEU A 271 -6.87 -19.62 8.64
N ASP A 272 -7.02 -20.91 8.27
CA ASP A 272 -7.29 -21.26 6.88
C ASP A 272 -8.67 -20.76 6.46
N VAL A 273 -8.79 -20.32 5.23
CA VAL A 273 -10.07 -19.91 4.66
C VAL A 273 -10.98 -21.12 4.52
N ARG A 274 -12.14 -21.10 5.16
CA ARG A 274 -13.17 -22.16 5.11
C ARG A 274 -14.29 -21.84 4.15
N ALA A 275 -14.60 -20.55 4.02
CA ALA A 275 -15.62 -20.08 3.09
C ALA A 275 -15.44 -18.59 2.81
N VAL A 276 -15.96 -18.15 1.69
CA VAL A 276 -16.05 -16.74 1.30
C VAL A 276 -17.50 -16.42 1.00
N VAL A 277 -17.99 -15.36 1.59
CA VAL A 277 -19.29 -14.75 1.25
C VAL A 277 -19.00 -13.48 0.45
N LEU A 278 -19.54 -13.37 -0.73
CA LEU A 278 -19.42 -12.19 -1.60
C LEU A 278 -20.82 -11.65 -1.91
N ARG A 279 -21.09 -10.43 -1.50
CA ARG A 279 -22.41 -9.77 -1.65
C ARG A 279 -23.58 -10.61 -1.14
N GLY A 280 -23.36 -11.34 -0.04
CA GLY A 280 -24.34 -12.22 0.58
C GLY A 280 -24.44 -13.63 -0.04
N GLU A 281 -23.68 -13.92 -1.08
CA GLU A 281 -23.63 -15.27 -1.70
C GLU A 281 -22.41 -16.04 -1.21
N LEU A 282 -22.62 -17.26 -0.77
CA LEU A 282 -21.56 -18.18 -0.38
C LEU A 282 -20.86 -18.68 -1.66
N LEU A 283 -19.56 -18.41 -1.74
CA LEU A 283 -18.71 -18.97 -2.79
C LEU A 283 -18.18 -20.34 -2.33
N ALA A 284 -18.28 -21.33 -3.20
CA ALA A 284 -17.85 -22.71 -2.90
C ALA A 284 -16.31 -22.83 -2.87
#